data_d7654181523a787aaadbd82f7b8e17cb
#
_entry.id   d7654181523a787aaadbd82f7b8e17cb
#
_cell.length_a   1.000
_cell.length_b   1.000
_cell.length_c   1.000
_cell.angle_alpha   90.00
_cell.angle_beta   90.00
_cell.angle_gamma   90.00
#
_symmetry.space_group_name_H-M   'P 1'
#
loop_
_entity.id
_entity.type
_entity.pdbx_description
1 polymer ?
#
loop_
_entity_poly.entity_id
_entity_poly.type
_entity_poly.pdbx_seq_one_letter_code
_entity_poly.pdbx_strand_id
1 'polypeptide(L)'
;KEPLREGYLTTQVAFSYLEKVDWSLIMSEKSQWGSKLGFILASAGSAIGLGAVWKFPYMTAANGGGGFLLVFLISTLLIGFPLLLAEFALGRSAGVSAIKTFGKLGDNKNYNFIGWIGAFALFILLSFYSVIGGWVLVYLGIAIAKAFQVGISSDYAQLFTDIISNPWIALGSQALFIFLTIFIVSRGVQKGIERASKVMMPLLFIIFVIIIGRSLSLPNAIEGVVYFLKPDFSKLTSAGFLY
;
A
#
# COMPACT_ATOMS: atom_id res chain seq x y z
N LYS A 1 50.84 -1.93 23.96
CA LYS A 1 50.47 -1.04 22.84
C LYS A 1 50.12 -1.78 21.54
N GLU A 2 50.17 -3.12 21.49
CA GLU A 2 49.90 -3.92 20.27
C GLU A 2 48.40 -4.24 19.98
N PRO A 3 47.49 -4.42 20.90
CA PRO A 3 46.11 -4.87 20.55
C PRO A 3 45.30 -3.85 19.78
N LEU A 4 45.60 -2.56 19.86
CA LEU A 4 44.89 -1.51 19.11
C LEU A 4 45.28 -1.44 17.64
N ARG A 5 46.47 -1.95 17.29
CA ARG A 5 46.97 -1.96 15.94
C ARG A 5 46.38 -3.11 15.11
N GLU A 6 46.12 -4.26 15.73
CA GLU A 6 45.46 -5.40 15.05
C GLU A 6 43.96 -5.11 14.79
N GLY A 7 43.27 -4.44 15.70
CA GLY A 7 41.90 -4.03 15.48
C GLY A 7 41.72 -3.01 14.34
N TYR A 8 42.69 -2.12 14.18
CA TYR A 8 42.70 -1.16 13.06
C TYR A 8 42.99 -1.81 11.71
N LEU A 9 43.88 -2.79 11.69
CA LEU A 9 44.22 -3.54 10.47
C LEU A 9 43.07 -4.44 10.02
N THR A 10 42.35 -5.09 10.94
CA THR A 10 41.16 -5.90 10.61
C THR A 10 40.01 -5.06 10.10
N THR A 11 39.79 -3.87 10.63
CA THR A 11 38.77 -2.94 10.14
C THR A 11 39.14 -2.35 8.77
N GLN A 12 40.40 -1.99 8.53
CA GLN A 12 40.83 -1.52 7.21
C GLN A 12 40.79 -2.63 6.15
N VAL A 13 41.16 -3.85 6.51
CA VAL A 13 41.04 -5.01 5.62
C VAL A 13 39.57 -5.30 5.31
N ALA A 14 38.67 -5.29 6.31
CA ALA A 14 37.25 -5.47 6.09
C ALA A 14 36.66 -4.34 5.20
N PHE A 15 37.07 -3.08 5.42
CA PHE A 15 36.67 -1.95 4.57
C PHE A 15 37.19 -2.09 3.13
N SER A 16 38.42 -2.53 2.93
CA SER A 16 38.98 -2.76 1.61
C SER A 16 38.33 -3.95 0.87
N TYR A 17 37.85 -4.95 1.58
CA TYR A 17 37.02 -6.01 1.01
C TYR A 17 35.62 -5.52 0.64
N LEU A 18 35.00 -4.67 1.46
CA LEU A 18 33.70 -4.04 1.13
C LEU A 18 33.80 -3.08 -0.05
N GLU A 19 34.93 -2.38 -0.21
CA GLU A 19 35.20 -1.49 -1.34
C GLU A 19 35.47 -2.26 -2.64
N LYS A 20 36.01 -3.47 -2.56
CA LYS A 20 36.23 -4.39 -3.68
C LYS A 20 35.01 -5.23 -4.06
N VAL A 21 34.00 -5.28 -3.21
CA VAL A 21 32.74 -5.90 -3.59
C VAL A 21 32.12 -5.04 -4.68
N ASP A 22 32.09 -5.57 -5.88
CA ASP A 22 31.40 -4.93 -7.01
C ASP A 22 29.89 -4.97 -6.73
N TRP A 23 29.42 -3.97 -5.99
CA TRP A 23 28.00 -3.79 -5.69
C TRP A 23 27.15 -3.70 -6.95
N SER A 24 27.78 -3.43 -8.12
CA SER A 24 27.09 -3.46 -9.40
C SER A 24 26.68 -4.87 -9.79
N LEU A 25 27.45 -5.89 -9.41
CA LEU A 25 27.09 -7.29 -9.66
C LEU A 25 25.96 -7.79 -8.75
N ILE A 26 25.92 -7.32 -7.51
CA ILE A 26 24.85 -7.65 -6.55
C ILE A 26 23.56 -6.85 -6.86
N MET A 27 23.70 -5.62 -7.37
CA MET A 27 22.60 -4.74 -7.74
C MET A 27 22.27 -4.75 -9.24
N SER A 28 22.96 -5.53 -10.05
CA SER A 28 22.91 -5.54 -11.52
C SER A 28 21.80 -6.41 -12.10
N GLU A 29 21.14 -7.27 -11.34
CA GLU A 29 19.86 -7.78 -11.80
C GLU A 29 18.82 -6.68 -11.61
N LYS A 30 18.61 -5.87 -12.66
CA LYS A 30 17.43 -5.02 -12.76
C LYS A 30 16.25 -5.93 -12.49
N SER A 31 15.66 -5.78 -11.30
CA SER A 31 14.47 -6.53 -10.95
C SER A 31 13.37 -6.19 -11.96
N GLN A 32 13.15 -7.09 -12.89
CA GLN A 32 12.17 -6.94 -13.95
C GLN A 32 10.93 -7.74 -13.57
N TRP A 33 9.79 -7.29 -14.07
CA TRP A 33 8.54 -8.05 -13.97
C TRP A 33 8.62 -9.30 -14.84
N GLY A 34 8.19 -10.43 -14.31
CA GLY A 34 8.20 -11.70 -15.06
C GLY A 34 7.11 -11.78 -16.14
N SER A 35 6.04 -10.97 -15.99
CA SER A 35 4.94 -10.95 -16.96
C SER A 35 4.20 -9.61 -16.96
N LYS A 36 3.58 -9.26 -18.10
CA LYS A 36 2.70 -8.09 -18.22
C LYS A 36 1.53 -8.18 -17.24
N LEU A 37 0.92 -9.35 -17.10
CA LEU A 37 -0.19 -9.58 -16.17
C LEU A 37 0.26 -9.37 -14.72
N GLY A 38 1.44 -9.85 -14.33
CA GLY A 38 1.99 -9.62 -13.00
C GLY A 38 2.19 -8.15 -12.68
N PHE A 39 2.69 -7.37 -13.63
CA PHE A 39 2.82 -5.92 -13.50
C PHE A 39 1.46 -5.24 -13.32
N ILE A 40 0.47 -5.57 -14.16
CA ILE A 40 -0.88 -4.99 -14.09
C ILE A 40 -1.53 -5.32 -12.74
N LEU A 41 -1.48 -6.57 -12.30
CA LEU A 41 -2.07 -6.98 -11.02
C LEU A 41 -1.37 -6.34 -9.83
N ALA A 42 -0.04 -6.22 -9.86
CA ALA A 42 0.69 -5.54 -8.79
C ALA A 42 0.39 -4.04 -8.76
N SER A 43 0.31 -3.38 -9.92
CA SER A 43 -0.04 -1.96 -10.01
C SER A 43 -1.49 -1.72 -9.55
N ALA A 44 -2.44 -2.56 -9.97
CA ALA A 44 -3.81 -2.50 -9.50
C ALA A 44 -3.90 -2.74 -7.98
N GLY A 45 -3.16 -3.73 -7.46
CA GLY A 45 -3.11 -4.01 -6.02
C GLY A 45 -2.52 -2.88 -5.19
N SER A 46 -1.54 -2.17 -5.74
CA SER A 46 -0.99 -0.96 -5.11
C SER A 46 -2.00 0.20 -5.10
N ALA A 47 -2.82 0.32 -6.15
CA ALA A 47 -3.85 1.35 -6.25
C ALA A 47 -5.08 1.04 -5.37
N ILE A 48 -5.48 -0.23 -5.26
CA ILE A 48 -6.63 -0.67 -4.44
C ILE A 48 -6.15 -0.85 -2.99
N GLY A 49 -5.81 0.26 -2.34
CA GLY A 49 -5.43 0.28 -0.93
C GLY A 49 -6.62 0.49 -0.01
N LEU A 50 -6.34 0.65 1.29
CA LEU A 50 -7.34 0.95 2.33
C LEU A 50 -8.17 2.20 2.01
N GLY A 51 -7.60 3.18 1.30
CA GLY A 51 -8.30 4.36 0.83
C GLY A 51 -9.48 4.03 -0.09
N ALA A 52 -9.28 3.17 -1.07
CA ALA A 52 -10.32 2.78 -2.01
C ALA A 52 -11.40 1.88 -1.37
N VAL A 53 -10.99 0.98 -0.47
CA VAL A 53 -11.91 0.00 0.12
C VAL A 53 -12.68 0.57 1.31
N TRP A 54 -12.05 1.42 2.11
CA TRP A 54 -12.63 1.93 3.35
C TRP A 54 -13.03 3.41 3.22
N LYS A 55 -12.06 4.30 2.92
CA LYS A 55 -12.30 5.75 2.99
C LYS A 55 -13.21 6.23 1.85
N PHE A 56 -13.02 5.74 0.63
CA PHE A 56 -13.77 6.21 -0.53
C PHE A 56 -15.29 5.96 -0.43
N PRO A 57 -15.81 4.77 -0.06
CA PRO A 57 -17.25 4.58 0.12
C PRO A 57 -17.84 5.49 1.20
N TYR A 58 -17.13 5.65 2.31
CA TYR A 58 -17.55 6.56 3.38
C TYR A 58 -17.62 8.01 2.91
N MET A 59 -16.58 8.51 2.23
CA MET A 59 -16.53 9.87 1.70
C MET A 59 -17.61 10.10 0.64
N THR A 60 -17.87 9.14 -0.21
CA THR A 60 -18.94 9.21 -1.21
C THR A 60 -20.30 9.31 -0.54
N ALA A 61 -20.56 8.50 0.48
CA ALA A 61 -21.81 8.56 1.22
C ALA A 61 -22.01 9.89 1.98
N ALA A 62 -20.95 10.44 2.57
CA ALA A 62 -20.98 11.68 3.33
C ALA A 62 -21.10 12.95 2.46
N ASN A 63 -20.65 12.91 1.20
CA ASN A 63 -20.53 14.09 0.33
C ASN A 63 -21.44 14.07 -0.90
N GLY A 64 -22.62 13.48 -0.82
CA GLY A 64 -23.63 13.58 -1.86
C GLY A 64 -23.58 12.48 -2.92
N GLY A 65 -23.03 11.32 -2.60
CA GLY A 65 -23.16 10.11 -3.41
C GLY A 65 -22.60 10.28 -4.83
N GLY A 66 -23.49 10.18 -5.83
CA GLY A 66 -23.12 10.24 -7.24
C GLY A 66 -22.49 11.55 -7.70
N GLY A 67 -22.82 12.68 -7.06
CA GLY A 67 -22.17 13.97 -7.34
C GLY A 67 -20.67 13.93 -6.99
N PHE A 68 -20.33 13.44 -5.80
CA PHE A 68 -18.94 13.26 -5.37
C PHE A 68 -18.20 12.24 -6.28
N LEU A 69 -18.86 11.11 -6.59
CA LEU A 69 -18.29 10.10 -7.48
C LEU A 69 -17.90 10.70 -8.84
N LEU A 70 -18.77 11.52 -9.44
CA LEU A 70 -18.52 12.13 -10.74
C LEU A 70 -17.32 13.09 -10.68
N VAL A 71 -17.25 13.95 -9.66
CA VAL A 71 -16.10 14.85 -9.46
C VAL A 71 -14.82 14.07 -9.26
N PHE A 72 -14.86 13.00 -8.46
CA PHE A 72 -13.72 12.11 -8.24
C PHE A 72 -13.23 11.47 -9.55
N LEU A 73 -14.13 10.96 -10.39
CA LEU A 73 -13.77 10.35 -11.69
C LEU A 73 -13.13 11.37 -12.63
N ILE A 74 -13.72 12.58 -12.75
CA ILE A 74 -13.18 13.66 -13.55
C ILE A 74 -11.78 14.05 -13.07
N SER A 75 -11.61 14.26 -11.77
CA SER A 75 -10.31 14.61 -11.17
C SER A 75 -9.27 13.51 -11.39
N THR A 76 -9.67 12.24 -11.26
CA THR A 76 -8.78 11.10 -11.50
C THR A 76 -8.32 11.07 -12.97
N LEU A 77 -9.20 11.34 -13.91
CA LEU A 77 -8.84 11.37 -15.34
C LEU A 77 -7.99 12.58 -15.71
N LEU A 78 -8.32 13.76 -15.18
CA LEU A 78 -7.64 15.00 -15.56
C LEU A 78 -6.31 15.20 -14.81
N ILE A 79 -6.20 14.74 -13.58
CA ILE A 79 -5.01 14.96 -12.74
C ILE A 79 -4.28 13.65 -12.48
N GLY A 80 -4.99 12.63 -12.01
CA GLY A 80 -4.38 11.36 -11.60
C GLY A 80 -3.74 10.60 -12.76
N PHE A 81 -4.43 10.51 -13.90
CA PHE A 81 -3.92 9.77 -15.05
C PHE A 81 -2.66 10.40 -15.68
N PRO A 82 -2.61 11.73 -15.98
CA PRO A 82 -1.39 12.36 -16.46
C PRO A 82 -0.21 12.24 -15.47
N LEU A 83 -0.48 12.37 -14.17
CA LEU A 83 0.55 12.22 -13.14
C LEU A 83 1.13 10.80 -13.14
N LEU A 84 0.30 9.78 -13.20
CA LEU A 84 0.72 8.38 -13.29
C LEU A 84 1.58 8.12 -14.54
N LEU A 85 1.18 8.68 -15.69
CA LEU A 85 1.98 8.57 -16.93
C LEU A 85 3.34 9.25 -16.79
N ALA A 86 3.40 10.42 -16.13
CA ALA A 86 4.64 11.12 -15.86
C ALA A 86 5.56 10.30 -14.94
N GLU A 87 5.03 9.70 -13.88
CA GLU A 87 5.79 8.81 -12.98
C GLU A 87 6.37 7.60 -13.72
N PHE A 88 5.58 6.94 -14.56
CA PHE A 88 6.06 5.81 -15.37
C PHE A 88 7.13 6.24 -16.38
N ALA A 89 6.97 7.39 -17.02
CA ALA A 89 7.96 7.93 -17.93
C ALA A 89 9.29 8.24 -17.22
N LEU A 90 9.23 8.89 -16.06
CA LEU A 90 10.39 9.20 -15.23
C LEU A 90 11.10 7.92 -14.76
N GLY A 91 10.36 6.97 -14.21
CA GLY A 91 10.92 5.71 -13.72
C GLY A 91 11.57 4.89 -14.84
N ARG A 92 10.93 4.84 -16.02
CA ARG A 92 11.43 4.10 -17.19
C ARG A 92 12.67 4.76 -17.80
N SER A 93 12.68 6.08 -17.93
CA SER A 93 13.80 6.83 -18.53
C SER A 93 15.03 6.81 -17.61
N ALA A 94 14.84 6.92 -16.30
CA ALA A 94 15.93 6.90 -15.34
C ALA A 94 16.57 5.52 -15.20
N GLY A 95 15.77 4.46 -15.10
CA GLY A 95 16.21 3.07 -14.95
C GLY A 95 17.09 2.84 -13.70
N VAL A 96 16.89 3.64 -12.66
CA VAL A 96 17.56 3.56 -11.34
C VAL A 96 16.52 3.60 -10.22
N SER A 97 16.95 3.50 -8.96
CA SER A 97 16.04 3.62 -7.82
C SER A 97 15.39 5.00 -7.76
N ALA A 98 14.17 5.08 -7.18
CA ALA A 98 13.41 6.33 -7.05
C ALA A 98 14.23 7.47 -6.44
N ILE A 99 15.09 7.17 -5.45
CA ILE A 99 15.96 8.17 -4.80
C ILE A 99 16.93 8.82 -5.80
N LYS A 100 17.49 8.04 -6.73
CA LYS A 100 18.49 8.49 -7.69
C LYS A 100 17.91 9.03 -8.99
N THR A 101 16.60 8.89 -9.21
CA THR A 101 15.94 9.23 -10.47
C THR A 101 16.14 10.69 -10.86
N PHE A 102 15.84 11.61 -9.94
CA PHE A 102 15.94 13.05 -10.23
C PHE A 102 17.39 13.51 -10.40
N GLY A 103 18.32 12.98 -9.61
CA GLY A 103 19.75 13.29 -9.77
C GLY A 103 20.32 12.82 -11.09
N LYS A 104 19.86 11.66 -11.60
CA LYS A 104 20.29 11.15 -12.91
C LYS A 104 19.71 11.94 -14.08
N LEU A 105 18.41 12.26 -14.04
CA LEU A 105 17.72 12.97 -15.12
C LEU A 105 18.10 14.45 -15.17
N GLY A 106 18.37 15.07 -14.01
CA GLY A 106 18.79 16.46 -13.92
C GLY A 106 20.30 16.69 -13.99
N ASP A 107 21.08 15.64 -14.23
CA ASP A 107 22.57 15.65 -14.26
C ASP A 107 23.21 16.35 -13.06
N ASN A 108 22.53 16.29 -11.91
CA ASN A 108 23.01 16.87 -10.66
C ASN A 108 22.58 16.03 -9.45
N LYS A 109 23.57 15.50 -8.72
CA LYS A 109 23.36 14.66 -7.54
C LYS A 109 22.54 15.33 -6.44
N ASN A 110 22.52 16.67 -6.36
CA ASN A 110 21.74 17.39 -5.37
C ASN A 110 20.24 17.15 -5.53
N TYR A 111 19.75 16.87 -6.74
CA TYR A 111 18.35 16.54 -6.96
C TYR A 111 17.92 15.19 -6.36
N ASN A 112 18.85 14.36 -5.89
CA ASN A 112 18.52 13.16 -5.13
C ASN A 112 17.75 13.47 -3.83
N PHE A 113 17.84 14.71 -3.34
CA PHE A 113 17.07 15.16 -2.18
C PHE A 113 15.55 14.99 -2.38
N ILE A 114 15.05 15.22 -3.60
CA ILE A 114 13.63 15.00 -3.96
C ILE A 114 13.25 13.54 -3.74
N GLY A 115 14.09 12.62 -4.19
CA GLY A 115 13.87 11.19 -3.99
C GLY A 115 13.93 10.76 -2.51
N TRP A 116 14.79 11.41 -1.72
CA TRP A 116 14.85 11.18 -0.27
C TRP A 116 13.60 11.67 0.46
N ILE A 117 13.04 12.82 0.08
CA ILE A 117 11.74 13.29 0.62
C ILE A 117 10.65 12.24 0.33
N GLY A 118 10.59 11.74 -0.91
CA GLY A 118 9.64 10.69 -1.27
C GLY A 118 9.82 9.41 -0.44
N ALA A 119 11.06 8.96 -0.26
CA ALA A 119 11.35 7.78 0.56
C ALA A 119 10.94 7.98 2.04
N PHE A 120 11.18 9.17 2.59
CA PHE A 120 10.78 9.51 3.96
C PHE A 120 9.25 9.58 4.10
N ALA A 121 8.56 10.16 3.13
CA ALA A 121 7.09 10.17 3.12
C ALA A 121 6.50 8.75 3.08
N LEU A 122 7.09 7.85 2.29
CA LEU A 122 6.69 6.45 2.25
C LEU A 122 6.97 5.72 3.57
N PHE A 123 8.04 6.05 4.28
CA PHE A 123 8.34 5.51 5.59
C PHE A 123 7.27 5.90 6.62
N ILE A 124 6.87 7.18 6.65
CA ILE A 124 5.78 7.66 7.52
C ILE A 124 4.46 6.97 7.15
N LEU A 125 4.16 6.86 5.85
CA LEU A 125 2.98 6.17 5.37
C LEU A 125 2.95 4.71 5.82
N LEU A 126 4.06 3.98 5.67
CA LEU A 126 4.18 2.59 6.09
C LEU A 126 3.96 2.43 7.60
N SER A 127 4.46 3.36 8.42
CA SER A 127 4.26 3.35 9.87
C SER A 127 2.77 3.38 10.23
N PHE A 128 1.99 4.23 9.57
CA PHE A 128 0.53 4.30 9.75
C PHE A 128 -0.18 3.07 9.19
N TYR A 129 0.14 2.68 7.96
CA TYR A 129 -0.50 1.54 7.30
C TYR A 129 -0.26 0.21 8.00
N SER A 130 0.91 0.03 8.61
CA SER A 130 1.22 -1.21 9.33
C SER A 130 0.36 -1.41 10.57
N VAL A 131 -0.02 -0.33 11.25
CA VAL A 131 -0.94 -0.40 12.40
C VAL A 131 -2.33 -0.86 11.94
N ILE A 132 -2.88 -0.21 10.91
CA ILE A 132 -4.19 -0.59 10.36
C ILE A 132 -4.14 -1.99 9.76
N GLY A 133 -3.07 -2.35 9.06
CA GLY A 133 -2.86 -3.70 8.55
C GLY A 133 -2.85 -4.75 9.68
N GLY A 134 -2.25 -4.42 10.81
CA GLY A 134 -2.29 -5.23 12.03
C GLY A 134 -3.73 -5.44 12.53
N TRP A 135 -4.53 -4.39 12.63
CA TRP A 135 -5.94 -4.51 13.03
C TRP A 135 -6.74 -5.39 12.07
N VAL A 136 -6.53 -5.25 10.77
CA VAL A 136 -7.18 -6.11 9.76
C VAL A 136 -6.84 -7.59 9.99
N LEU A 137 -5.58 -7.91 10.34
CA LEU A 137 -5.18 -9.29 10.67
C LEU A 137 -5.89 -9.81 11.93
N VAL A 138 -6.04 -8.98 12.96
CA VAL A 138 -6.81 -9.33 14.18
C VAL A 138 -8.26 -9.63 13.81
N TYR A 139 -8.90 -8.75 13.04
CA TYR A 139 -10.29 -8.96 12.60
C TYR A 139 -10.46 -10.20 11.71
N LEU A 140 -9.48 -10.49 10.86
CA LEU A 140 -9.47 -11.74 10.08
C LEU A 140 -9.44 -12.96 11.01
N GLY A 141 -8.58 -12.94 12.04
CA GLY A 141 -8.53 -14.00 13.03
C GLY A 141 -9.86 -14.17 13.78
N ILE A 142 -10.49 -13.06 14.19
CA ILE A 142 -11.80 -13.05 14.84
C ILE A 142 -12.89 -13.60 13.90
N ALA A 143 -12.89 -13.20 12.63
CA ALA A 143 -13.86 -13.69 11.66
C ALA A 143 -13.75 -15.20 11.45
N ILE A 144 -12.52 -15.71 11.36
CA ILE A 144 -12.24 -17.15 11.26
C ILE A 144 -12.73 -17.87 12.54
N ALA A 145 -12.38 -17.34 13.72
CA ALA A 145 -12.82 -17.95 15.00
C ALA A 145 -14.35 -18.00 15.11
N LYS A 146 -15.07 -16.96 14.69
CA LYS A 146 -16.53 -16.94 14.65
C LYS A 146 -17.10 -17.97 13.66
N ALA A 147 -16.47 -18.16 12.52
CA ALA A 147 -16.88 -19.18 11.55
C ALA A 147 -16.82 -20.59 12.14
N PHE A 148 -15.90 -20.83 13.09
CA PHE A 148 -15.82 -22.08 13.87
C PHE A 148 -16.64 -22.06 15.17
N GLN A 149 -17.59 -21.12 15.31
CA GLN A 149 -18.51 -20.99 16.45
C GLN A 149 -17.79 -20.74 17.80
N VAL A 150 -16.58 -20.21 17.78
CA VAL A 150 -15.91 -19.73 18.99
C VAL A 150 -16.66 -18.51 19.52
N GLY A 151 -17.12 -18.56 20.77
CA GLY A 151 -17.92 -17.51 21.42
C GLY A 151 -17.11 -16.22 21.55
N ILE A 152 -17.31 -15.30 20.62
CA ILE A 152 -16.75 -13.95 20.64
C ILE A 152 -17.90 -12.96 20.70
N SER A 153 -17.77 -11.89 21.50
CA SER A 153 -18.76 -10.84 21.65
C SER A 153 -19.32 -10.38 20.29
N SER A 154 -20.64 -10.15 20.27
CA SER A 154 -21.34 -9.59 19.09
C SER A 154 -21.33 -8.07 19.07
N ASP A 155 -20.81 -7.41 20.12
CA ASP A 155 -20.62 -5.97 20.15
C ASP A 155 -19.32 -5.60 19.46
N TYR A 156 -19.42 -5.26 18.19
CA TYR A 156 -18.27 -4.90 17.36
C TYR A 156 -17.66 -3.54 17.72
N ALA A 157 -18.43 -2.62 18.31
CA ALA A 157 -17.94 -1.31 18.71
C ALA A 157 -17.03 -1.43 19.93
N GLN A 158 -17.46 -2.21 20.93
CA GLN A 158 -16.64 -2.50 22.09
C GLN A 158 -15.40 -3.31 21.72
N LEU A 159 -15.55 -4.33 20.87
CA LEU A 159 -14.43 -5.12 20.37
C LEU A 159 -13.38 -4.26 19.66
N PHE A 160 -13.80 -3.28 18.87
CA PHE A 160 -12.89 -2.33 18.24
C PHE A 160 -12.12 -1.51 19.28
N THR A 161 -12.84 -0.96 20.26
CA THR A 161 -12.23 -0.18 21.34
C THR A 161 -11.23 -0.99 22.13
N ASP A 162 -11.54 -2.25 22.44
CA ASP A 162 -10.64 -3.17 23.16
C ASP A 162 -9.36 -3.47 22.37
N ILE A 163 -9.49 -3.67 21.06
CA ILE A 163 -8.33 -3.92 20.17
C ILE A 163 -7.41 -2.71 20.11
N ILE A 164 -7.96 -1.51 19.87
CA ILE A 164 -7.13 -0.30 19.69
C ILE A 164 -6.54 0.20 21.01
N SER A 165 -7.21 -0.07 22.15
CA SER A 165 -6.75 0.35 23.48
C SER A 165 -5.72 -0.58 24.08
N ASN A 166 -5.59 -1.81 23.55
CA ASN A 166 -4.62 -2.77 24.07
C ASN A 166 -3.28 -2.67 23.31
N PRO A 167 -2.22 -2.12 23.94
CA PRO A 167 -0.95 -1.90 23.26
C PRO A 167 -0.29 -3.22 22.83
N TRP A 168 -0.50 -4.32 23.53
CA TRP A 168 0.08 -5.60 23.19
C TRP A 168 -0.55 -6.21 21.93
N ILE A 169 -1.87 -6.07 21.79
CA ILE A 169 -2.58 -6.49 20.58
C ILE A 169 -2.15 -5.61 19.40
N ALA A 170 -2.10 -4.30 19.59
CA ALA A 170 -1.71 -3.35 18.54
C ALA A 170 -0.27 -3.59 18.07
N LEU A 171 0.70 -3.67 18.99
CA LEU A 171 2.11 -3.88 18.65
C LEU A 171 2.36 -5.29 18.08
N GLY A 172 1.73 -6.31 18.64
CA GLY A 172 1.90 -7.69 18.19
C GLY A 172 1.33 -7.90 16.78
N SER A 173 0.15 -7.35 16.50
CA SER A 173 -0.46 -7.44 15.19
C SER A 173 0.27 -6.60 14.13
N GLN A 174 0.75 -5.42 14.50
CA GLN A 174 1.61 -4.59 13.65
C GLN A 174 2.91 -5.31 13.31
N ALA A 175 3.58 -5.90 14.31
CA ALA A 175 4.80 -6.67 14.10
C ALA A 175 4.58 -7.86 13.16
N LEU A 176 3.46 -8.58 13.31
CA LEU A 176 3.08 -9.66 12.41
C LEU A 176 2.87 -9.15 10.99
N PHE A 177 2.16 -8.02 10.81
CA PHE A 177 1.93 -7.43 9.49
C PHE A 177 3.25 -7.02 8.82
N ILE A 178 4.15 -6.36 9.55
CA ILE A 178 5.48 -5.98 9.06
C ILE A 178 6.29 -7.22 8.69
N PHE A 179 6.27 -8.25 9.53
CA PHE A 179 6.96 -9.50 9.25
C PHE A 179 6.49 -10.15 7.95
N LEU A 180 5.17 -10.25 7.73
CA LEU A 180 4.60 -10.77 6.50
C LEU A 180 5.00 -9.93 5.29
N THR A 181 5.00 -8.61 5.45
CA THR A 181 5.42 -7.68 4.38
C THR A 181 6.89 -7.89 4.03
N ILE A 182 7.78 -7.93 5.01
CA ILE A 182 9.22 -8.18 4.82
C ILE A 182 9.44 -9.54 4.15
N PHE A 183 8.72 -10.57 4.59
CA PHE A 183 8.82 -11.92 4.05
C PHE A 183 8.45 -11.98 2.55
N ILE A 184 7.43 -11.22 2.14
CA ILE A 184 7.05 -11.13 0.71
C ILE A 184 8.09 -10.34 -0.07
N VAL A 185 8.47 -9.15 0.43
CA VAL A 185 9.35 -8.21 -0.27
C VAL A 185 10.78 -8.76 -0.37
N SER A 186 11.28 -9.46 0.66
CA SER A 186 12.63 -10.05 0.66
C SER A 186 12.86 -11.07 -0.46
N ARG A 187 11.78 -11.64 -1.02
CA ARG A 187 11.86 -12.56 -2.17
C ARG A 187 11.99 -11.84 -3.50
N GLY A 188 12.05 -10.50 -3.50
CA GLY A 188 12.18 -9.67 -4.68
C GLY A 188 10.89 -9.49 -5.47
N VAL A 189 10.99 -8.83 -6.63
CA VAL A 189 9.82 -8.42 -7.43
C VAL A 189 9.09 -9.64 -8.02
N GLN A 190 9.79 -10.53 -8.73
CA GLN A 190 9.14 -11.63 -9.43
C GLN A 190 8.61 -12.73 -8.49
N LYS A 191 9.48 -13.22 -7.59
CA LYS A 191 9.15 -14.35 -6.70
C LYS A 191 8.36 -13.93 -5.47
N GLY A 192 8.42 -12.66 -5.09
CA GLY A 192 7.72 -12.09 -3.94
C GLY A 192 6.48 -11.33 -4.37
N ILE A 193 6.65 -10.08 -4.79
CA ILE A 193 5.56 -9.13 -5.02
C ILE A 193 4.63 -9.61 -6.14
N GLU A 194 5.19 -9.97 -7.31
CA GLU A 194 4.40 -10.40 -8.46
C GLU A 194 3.58 -11.67 -8.16
N ARG A 195 4.23 -12.66 -7.50
CA ARG A 195 3.55 -13.91 -7.16
C ARG A 195 2.44 -13.69 -6.12
N ALA A 196 2.69 -12.87 -5.10
CA ALA A 196 1.67 -12.50 -4.12
C ALA A 196 0.49 -11.80 -4.79
N SER A 197 0.76 -10.80 -5.67
CA SER A 197 -0.28 -10.06 -6.38
C SER A 197 -1.11 -10.94 -7.32
N LYS A 198 -0.50 -11.91 -8.00
CA LYS A 198 -1.21 -12.88 -8.86
C LYS A 198 -2.21 -13.75 -8.11
N VAL A 199 -2.01 -13.96 -6.81
CA VAL A 199 -2.95 -14.74 -5.98
C VAL A 199 -3.94 -13.81 -5.28
N MET A 200 -3.45 -12.73 -4.67
CA MET A 200 -4.26 -11.85 -3.83
C MET A 200 -5.26 -11.02 -4.64
N MET A 201 -4.89 -10.56 -5.84
CA MET A 201 -5.78 -9.71 -6.64
C MET A 201 -7.00 -10.46 -7.17
N PRO A 202 -6.89 -11.64 -7.80
CA PRO A 202 -8.07 -12.41 -8.16
C PRO A 202 -8.94 -12.79 -6.95
N LEU A 203 -8.32 -13.12 -5.81
CA LEU A 203 -9.05 -13.40 -4.57
C LEU A 203 -9.85 -12.18 -4.09
N LEU A 204 -9.25 -11.00 -4.13
CA LEU A 204 -9.92 -9.74 -3.80
C LEU A 204 -11.14 -9.50 -4.70
N PHE A 205 -11.00 -9.70 -6.02
CA PHE A 205 -12.13 -9.57 -6.96
C PHE A 205 -13.26 -10.56 -6.66
N ILE A 206 -12.93 -11.81 -6.37
CA ILE A 206 -13.94 -12.82 -5.99
C ILE A 206 -14.68 -12.39 -4.71
N ILE A 207 -13.95 -11.93 -3.70
CA ILE A 207 -14.55 -11.43 -2.45
C ILE A 207 -15.46 -10.24 -2.74
N PHE A 208 -15.06 -9.29 -3.58
CA PHE A 208 -15.91 -8.15 -3.95
C PHE A 208 -17.19 -8.60 -4.66
N VAL A 209 -17.11 -9.53 -5.59
CA VAL A 209 -18.30 -10.07 -6.28
C VAL A 209 -19.27 -10.71 -5.27
N ILE A 210 -18.76 -11.48 -4.31
CA ILE A 210 -19.58 -12.09 -3.26
C ILE A 210 -20.23 -11.00 -2.38
N ILE A 211 -19.47 -9.99 -1.96
CA ILE A 211 -19.96 -8.87 -1.14
C ILE A 211 -21.04 -8.08 -1.91
N ILE A 212 -20.80 -7.76 -3.18
CA ILE A 212 -21.75 -7.06 -4.03
C ILE A 212 -23.04 -7.87 -4.16
N GLY A 213 -22.95 -9.15 -4.49
CA GLY A 213 -24.12 -10.03 -4.59
C GLY A 213 -24.91 -10.09 -3.28
N ARG A 214 -24.23 -10.20 -2.15
CA ARG A 214 -24.86 -10.18 -0.82
C ARG A 214 -25.48 -8.83 -0.51
N SER A 215 -24.81 -7.73 -0.81
CA SER A 215 -25.32 -6.37 -0.58
C SER A 215 -26.56 -6.10 -1.40
N LEU A 216 -26.59 -6.51 -2.68
CA LEU A 216 -27.76 -6.33 -3.55
C LEU A 216 -28.96 -7.18 -3.13
N SER A 217 -28.76 -8.24 -2.36
CA SER A 217 -29.83 -9.07 -1.82
C SER A 217 -30.47 -8.51 -0.54
N LEU A 218 -29.96 -7.39 0.00
CA LEU A 218 -30.52 -6.75 1.20
C LEU A 218 -31.75 -5.90 0.85
N PRO A 219 -32.71 -5.73 1.80
CA PRO A 219 -33.79 -4.77 1.63
C PRO A 219 -33.26 -3.37 1.35
N ASN A 220 -33.90 -2.63 0.47
CA ASN A 220 -33.55 -1.27 0.06
C ASN A 220 -32.17 -1.10 -0.60
N ALA A 221 -31.52 -2.19 -1.02
CA ALA A 221 -30.23 -2.12 -1.69
C ALA A 221 -30.24 -1.23 -2.95
N ILE A 222 -31.36 -1.25 -3.69
CA ILE A 222 -31.54 -0.42 -4.90
C ILE A 222 -31.49 1.08 -4.59
N GLU A 223 -32.03 1.52 -3.47
CA GLU A 223 -31.94 2.92 -3.04
C GLU A 223 -30.50 3.36 -2.82
N GLY A 224 -29.68 2.49 -2.20
CA GLY A 224 -28.25 2.70 -2.04
C GLY A 224 -27.51 2.82 -3.36
N VAL A 225 -27.84 1.94 -4.33
CA VAL A 225 -27.26 2.00 -5.69
C VAL A 225 -27.67 3.28 -6.41
N VAL A 226 -28.94 3.67 -6.32
CA VAL A 226 -29.43 4.92 -6.90
C VAL A 226 -28.74 6.13 -6.27
N TYR A 227 -28.60 6.17 -4.95
CA TYR A 227 -27.87 7.24 -4.26
C TYR A 227 -26.42 7.36 -4.73
N PHE A 228 -25.76 6.22 -4.91
CA PHE A 228 -24.36 6.19 -5.33
C PHE A 228 -24.16 6.58 -6.81
N LEU A 229 -25.13 6.29 -7.68
CA LEU A 229 -25.00 6.55 -9.14
C LEU A 229 -25.69 7.85 -9.58
N LYS A 230 -26.72 8.33 -8.87
CA LYS A 230 -27.45 9.54 -9.26
C LYS A 230 -26.67 10.78 -8.83
N PRO A 231 -26.23 11.64 -9.77
CA PRO A 231 -25.52 12.86 -9.42
C PRO A 231 -26.45 13.85 -8.71
N ASP A 232 -26.16 14.15 -7.45
CA ASP A 232 -26.82 15.19 -6.67
C ASP A 232 -25.78 16.21 -6.21
N PHE A 233 -25.66 17.30 -6.95
CA PHE A 233 -24.68 18.35 -6.66
C PHE A 233 -25.13 19.27 -5.52
N SER A 234 -26.41 19.24 -5.11
CA SER A 234 -26.92 20.07 -4.01
C SER A 234 -26.31 19.73 -2.65
N LYS A 235 -25.84 18.49 -2.52
CA LYS A 235 -25.21 17.96 -1.30
C LYS A 235 -23.68 18.02 -1.32
N LEU A 236 -23.09 18.45 -2.43
CA LEU A 236 -21.66 18.68 -2.49
C LEU A 236 -21.29 19.89 -1.63
N THR A 237 -20.71 19.63 -0.48
CA THR A 237 -20.19 20.67 0.40
C THR A 237 -18.82 21.13 -0.08
N SER A 238 -18.43 22.38 0.24
CA SER A 238 -17.08 22.88 -0.02
C SER A 238 -15.98 22.00 0.59
N ALA A 239 -16.28 21.33 1.69
CA ALA A 239 -15.41 20.32 2.28
C ALA A 239 -15.26 19.07 1.41
N GLY A 240 -16.29 18.65 0.68
CA GLY A 240 -16.22 17.50 -0.23
C GLY A 240 -15.34 17.72 -1.46
N PHE A 241 -15.02 18.97 -1.80
CA PHE A 241 -14.06 19.28 -2.87
C PHE A 241 -12.59 19.29 -2.40
N LEU A 242 -12.35 19.34 -1.09
CA LEU A 242 -11.01 19.46 -0.51
C LEU A 242 -10.39 18.11 -0.10
N TYR A 243 -11.14 17.03 -0.18
CA TYR A 243 -10.72 15.66 0.14
C TYR A 243 -10.63 14.80 -1.12
#